data_5836bce52a3a509e3ae23a197b67badf
#
_entry.id   5836bce52a3a509e3ae23a197b67badf
#
_cell.length_a   1.000
_cell.length_b   1.000
_cell.length_c   1.000
_cell.angle_alpha   90.00
_cell.angle_beta   90.00
_cell.angle_gamma   90.00
#
_symmetry.space_group_name_H-M   'P 1'
#
loop_
_entity.id
_entity.type
_entity.pdbx_description
1 polymer ?
#
loop_
_entity_poly.entity_id
_entity_poly.type
_entity_poly.pdbx_seq_one_letter_code
_entity_poly.pdbx_strand_id
1 'polypeptide(L)'
;MPGKTTRNSNLELLRILCMLLIIGDHLTGQGGIADYTTLPSSFAFCLIGCGSRIACSVFVLIGGWFLCEQPYKTRRPLSLWLSLWLYTVPVTLLCKLAGLDVSWGALRWAAFPASTRQLWFISDYLLLLLCVPLLNRLLRGLSRPAHRGLLAVLAVPLIVYPTLFGENGAVSDTAWMFLYEYLLIAYLRRWPDNRLAHLLQHRAARSDSGWGCRFSTRFCALCSRPAA
;
A
#
# COMPACT_ATOMS: atom_id res chain seq x y z
N MET A 1 21.26 6.34 -24.60
CA MET A 1 21.53 5.86 -23.22
C MET A 1 20.27 6.11 -22.42
N PRO A 2 19.62 5.11 -21.81
CA PRO A 2 18.44 5.36 -20.98
C PRO A 2 18.89 6.12 -19.73
N GLY A 3 18.31 7.32 -19.53
CA GLY A 3 18.61 8.17 -18.40
C GLY A 3 18.41 7.42 -17.09
N LYS A 4 19.39 7.45 -16.19
CA LYS A 4 19.28 6.98 -14.82
C LYS A 4 18.07 7.69 -14.18
N THR A 5 17.01 6.95 -13.92
CA THR A 5 15.92 7.45 -13.08
C THR A 5 16.50 7.76 -11.72
N THR A 6 16.58 9.04 -11.38
CA THR A 6 17.02 9.49 -10.05
C THR A 6 16.07 8.90 -9.02
N ARG A 7 16.57 7.98 -8.20
CA ARG A 7 15.81 7.40 -7.07
C ARG A 7 15.45 8.54 -6.11
N ASN A 8 14.19 8.61 -5.74
CA ASN A 8 13.74 9.60 -4.76
C ASN A 8 13.99 9.05 -3.35
N SER A 9 15.06 9.50 -2.72
CA SER A 9 15.49 9.05 -1.38
C SER A 9 14.41 9.22 -0.31
N ASN A 10 13.55 10.23 -0.43
CA ASN A 10 12.46 10.46 0.53
C ASN A 10 11.41 9.35 0.48
N LEU A 11 11.08 8.85 -0.71
CA LEU A 11 10.14 7.72 -0.85
C LEU A 11 10.75 6.41 -0.35
N GLU A 12 12.05 6.22 -0.53
CA GLU A 12 12.76 5.05 0.02
C GLU A 12 12.78 5.10 1.55
N LEU A 13 13.08 6.27 2.15
CA LEU A 13 13.03 6.45 3.59
C LEU A 13 11.62 6.20 4.14
N LEU A 14 10.60 6.74 3.48
CA LEU A 14 9.20 6.52 3.88
C LEU A 14 8.84 5.02 3.86
N ARG A 15 9.29 4.28 2.85
CA ARG A 15 9.09 2.82 2.78
C ARG A 15 9.78 2.10 3.93
N ILE A 16 11.02 2.48 4.28
CA ILE A 16 11.74 1.90 5.40
C ILE A 16 10.99 2.13 6.71
N LEU A 17 10.52 3.36 6.97
CA LEU A 17 9.72 3.67 8.15
C LEU A 17 8.43 2.86 8.21
N CYS A 18 7.73 2.73 7.08
CA CYS A 18 6.54 1.87 6.99
C CYS A 18 6.87 0.41 7.32
N MET A 19 7.97 -0.13 6.79
CA MET A 19 8.40 -1.50 7.11
C MET A 19 8.69 -1.68 8.59
N LEU A 20 9.36 -0.72 9.24
CA LEU A 20 9.64 -0.77 10.68
C LEU A 20 8.34 -0.78 11.51
N LEU A 21 7.34 0.01 11.13
CA LEU A 21 6.03 0.01 11.80
C LEU A 21 5.31 -1.33 11.64
N ILE A 22 5.34 -1.93 10.45
CA ILE A 22 4.73 -3.24 10.19
C ILE A 22 5.44 -4.34 10.99
N ILE A 23 6.78 -4.34 11.03
CA ILE A 23 7.56 -5.31 11.81
C ILE A 23 7.25 -5.13 13.31
N GLY A 24 7.19 -3.88 13.80
CA GLY A 24 6.84 -3.57 15.18
C GLY A 24 5.48 -4.13 15.59
N ASP A 25 4.47 -3.98 14.73
CA ASP A 25 3.12 -4.50 14.95
C ASP A 25 3.11 -6.04 15.02
N HIS A 26 3.79 -6.70 14.11
CA HIS A 26 3.92 -8.17 14.15
C HIS A 26 4.64 -8.66 15.40
N LEU A 27 5.68 -7.98 15.86
CA LEU A 27 6.39 -8.30 17.10
C LEU A 27 5.48 -8.14 18.32
N THR A 28 4.67 -7.07 18.36
CA THR A 28 3.78 -6.82 19.50
C THR A 28 2.56 -7.74 19.51
N GLY A 29 1.92 -7.92 18.35
CA GLY A 29 0.68 -8.71 18.25
C GLY A 29 0.91 -10.22 18.24
N GLN A 30 1.87 -10.71 17.45
CA GLN A 30 2.13 -12.16 17.29
C GLN A 30 3.28 -12.64 18.15
N GLY A 31 4.19 -11.75 18.57
CA GLY A 31 5.31 -12.08 19.45
C GLY A 31 4.95 -12.21 20.93
N GLY A 32 3.67 -12.04 21.30
CA GLY A 32 3.20 -12.16 22.69
C GLY A 32 3.72 -11.08 23.64
N ILE A 33 4.41 -10.04 23.13
CA ILE A 33 4.97 -8.98 23.98
C ILE A 33 3.84 -8.18 24.65
N ALA A 34 2.69 -8.06 24.00
CA ALA A 34 1.54 -7.36 24.54
C ALA A 34 1.01 -7.97 25.84
N ASP A 35 1.18 -9.28 26.06
CA ASP A 35 0.70 -10.01 27.24
C ASP A 35 1.51 -9.70 28.50
N TYR A 36 2.71 -9.15 28.35
CA TYR A 36 3.65 -8.82 29.44
C TYR A 36 3.75 -7.33 29.75
N THR A 37 2.82 -6.51 29.26
CA THR A 37 2.98 -5.05 29.30
C THR A 37 2.08 -4.38 30.32
N THR A 38 2.61 -3.29 30.93
CA THR A 38 1.86 -2.38 31.77
C THR A 38 1.06 -1.38 30.94
N LEU A 39 0.09 -0.67 31.54
CA LEU A 39 -0.76 0.33 30.86
C LEU A 39 -0.01 1.36 29.97
N PRO A 40 1.12 1.97 30.37
CA PRO A 40 1.86 2.89 29.49
C PRO A 40 2.42 2.21 28.24
N SER A 41 2.89 0.97 28.37
CA SER A 41 3.40 0.18 27.26
C SER A 41 2.30 -0.21 26.29
N SER A 42 1.10 -0.50 26.80
CA SER A 42 -0.08 -0.83 25.98
C SER A 42 -0.48 0.33 25.06
N PHE A 43 -0.33 1.58 25.49
CA PHE A 43 -0.57 2.74 24.64
C PHE A 43 0.46 2.84 23.49
N ALA A 44 1.74 2.59 23.79
CA ALA A 44 2.77 2.58 22.74
C ALA A 44 2.53 1.46 21.70
N PHE A 45 2.09 0.28 22.13
CA PHE A 45 1.73 -0.81 21.22
C PHE A 45 0.49 -0.50 20.37
N CYS A 46 -0.51 0.15 20.96
CA CYS A 46 -1.67 0.63 20.20
C CYS A 46 -1.26 1.63 19.10
N LEU A 47 -0.34 2.56 19.39
CA LEU A 47 0.21 3.48 18.40
C LEU A 47 0.98 2.76 17.29
N ILE A 48 1.76 1.73 17.62
CA ILE A 48 2.48 0.91 16.63
C ILE A 48 1.48 0.18 15.73
N GLY A 49 0.43 -0.43 16.29
CA GLY A 49 -0.61 -1.12 15.53
C GLY A 49 -1.37 -0.17 14.60
N CYS A 50 -1.78 1.00 15.09
CA CYS A 50 -2.37 2.03 14.23
C CYS A 50 -1.40 2.50 13.13
N GLY A 51 -0.12 2.68 13.47
CA GLY A 51 0.95 3.05 12.54
C GLY A 51 1.17 2.01 11.45
N SER A 52 1.09 0.73 11.78
CA SER A 52 1.20 -0.39 10.84
C SER A 52 0.09 -0.36 9.78
N ARG A 53 -1.16 -0.15 10.18
CA ARG A 53 -2.28 -0.02 9.22
C ARG A 53 -2.09 1.14 8.26
N ILE A 54 -1.68 2.31 8.78
CA ILE A 54 -1.33 3.47 7.96
C ILE A 54 -0.17 3.15 7.03
N ALA A 55 0.84 2.43 7.50
CA ALA A 55 1.99 2.03 6.71
C ALA A 55 1.60 1.13 5.52
N CYS A 56 0.68 0.18 5.73
CA CYS A 56 0.14 -0.65 4.64
C CYS A 56 -0.52 0.20 3.55
N SER A 57 -1.40 1.15 3.94
CA SER A 57 -2.03 2.09 3.00
C SER A 57 -1.00 2.95 2.26
N VAL A 58 0.02 3.45 2.95
CA VAL A 58 1.11 4.22 2.33
C VAL A 58 1.86 3.39 1.29
N PHE A 59 2.11 2.10 1.54
CA PHE A 59 2.71 1.20 0.55
C PHE A 59 1.86 1.07 -0.71
N VAL A 60 0.55 0.89 -0.55
CA VAL A 60 -0.39 0.78 -1.68
C VAL A 60 -0.43 2.10 -2.47
N LEU A 61 -0.50 3.24 -1.78
CA LEU A 61 -0.50 4.56 -2.42
C LEU A 61 0.79 4.84 -3.20
N ILE A 62 1.97 4.54 -2.62
CA ILE A 62 3.25 4.69 -3.32
C ILE A 62 3.31 3.74 -4.53
N GLY A 63 2.90 2.49 -4.37
CA GLY A 63 2.82 1.52 -5.45
C GLY A 63 1.90 1.99 -6.57
N GLY A 64 0.68 2.41 -6.22
CA GLY A 64 -0.34 2.92 -7.14
C GLY A 64 0.11 4.15 -7.91
N TRP A 65 0.83 5.08 -7.27
CA TRP A 65 1.41 6.26 -7.91
C TRP A 65 2.26 5.93 -9.13
N PHE A 66 3.05 4.86 -9.06
CA PHE A 66 3.88 4.43 -10.19
C PHE A 66 3.13 3.51 -11.16
N LEU A 67 2.19 2.69 -10.66
CA LEU A 67 1.48 1.71 -11.47
C LEU A 67 0.45 2.32 -12.42
N CYS A 68 -0.15 3.47 -12.06
CA CYS A 68 -1.20 4.08 -12.87
C CYS A 68 -0.70 4.69 -14.19
N GLU A 69 0.60 5.03 -14.30
CA GLU A 69 1.19 5.59 -15.53
C GLU A 69 2.09 4.62 -16.28
N GLN A 70 2.67 3.65 -15.59
CA GLN A 70 3.59 2.73 -16.23
C GLN A 70 2.84 1.65 -17.02
N PRO A 71 3.42 1.16 -18.15
CA PRO A 71 2.87 0.01 -18.85
C PRO A 71 2.84 -1.19 -17.89
N TYR A 72 1.73 -1.90 -17.91
CA TYR A 72 1.57 -3.09 -17.07
C TYR A 72 2.57 -4.17 -17.48
N LYS A 73 3.25 -4.73 -16.49
CA LYS A 73 4.19 -5.84 -16.68
C LYS A 73 3.70 -7.04 -15.86
N THR A 74 3.23 -8.09 -16.54
CA THR A 74 2.78 -9.35 -15.93
C THR A 74 3.83 -10.02 -15.05
N ARG A 75 5.11 -9.72 -15.30
CA ARG A 75 6.22 -10.20 -14.48
C ARG A 75 6.13 -9.74 -13.02
N ARG A 76 5.50 -8.59 -12.73
CA ARG A 76 5.42 -8.06 -11.35
C ARG A 76 4.58 -8.94 -10.42
N PRO A 77 3.30 -9.28 -10.71
CA PRO A 77 2.53 -10.16 -9.86
C PRO A 77 3.13 -11.56 -9.81
N LEU A 78 3.66 -12.08 -10.93
CA LEU A 78 4.31 -13.38 -10.97
C LEU A 78 5.56 -13.42 -10.08
N SER A 79 6.42 -12.41 -10.14
CA SER A 79 7.61 -12.32 -9.28
C SER A 79 7.26 -12.24 -7.80
N LEU A 80 6.21 -11.47 -7.45
CA LEU A 80 5.74 -11.37 -6.07
C LEU A 80 5.18 -12.72 -5.58
N TRP A 81 4.33 -13.36 -6.37
CA TRP A 81 3.77 -14.68 -6.05
C TRP A 81 4.87 -15.73 -5.88
N LEU A 82 5.84 -15.77 -6.82
CA LEU A 82 6.96 -16.70 -6.75
C LEU A 82 7.85 -16.45 -5.53
N SER A 83 8.13 -15.19 -5.20
CA SER A 83 8.89 -14.83 -4.00
C SER A 83 8.19 -15.30 -2.74
N LEU A 84 6.86 -15.13 -2.66
CA LEU A 84 6.05 -15.59 -1.55
C LEU A 84 6.12 -17.12 -1.41
N TRP A 85 5.95 -17.83 -2.52
CA TRP A 85 6.01 -19.29 -2.57
C TRP A 85 7.39 -19.83 -2.18
N LEU A 86 8.47 -19.23 -2.70
CA LEU A 86 9.85 -19.58 -2.37
C LEU A 86 10.20 -19.30 -0.91
N TYR A 87 9.47 -18.44 -0.22
CA TYR A 87 9.65 -18.22 1.20
C TYR A 87 8.83 -19.21 2.04
N THR A 88 7.54 -19.34 1.76
CA THR A 88 6.63 -20.11 2.61
C THR A 88 6.88 -21.61 2.56
N VAL A 89 7.08 -22.19 1.37
CA VAL A 89 7.23 -23.64 1.21
C VAL A 89 8.53 -24.16 1.80
N PRO A 90 9.73 -23.61 1.48
CA PRO A 90 10.98 -24.10 2.06
C PRO A 90 11.04 -23.91 3.57
N VAL A 91 10.55 -22.78 4.11
CA VAL A 91 10.54 -22.56 5.56
C VAL A 91 9.66 -23.60 6.28
N THR A 92 8.44 -23.82 5.79
CA THR A 92 7.53 -24.82 6.35
C THR A 92 8.12 -26.24 6.28
N LEU A 93 8.77 -26.57 5.17
CA LEU A 93 9.43 -27.86 4.98
C LEU A 93 10.62 -28.02 5.94
N LEU A 94 11.46 -27.01 6.08
CA LEU A 94 12.59 -27.01 7.03
C LEU A 94 12.12 -27.17 8.48
N CYS A 95 11.06 -26.47 8.88
CA CYS A 95 10.46 -26.64 10.21
C CYS A 95 10.01 -28.08 10.44
N LYS A 96 9.38 -28.70 9.44
CA LYS A 96 8.96 -30.13 9.52
C LYS A 96 10.15 -31.07 9.60
N LEU A 97 11.19 -30.85 8.81
CA LEU A 97 12.42 -31.64 8.83
C LEU A 97 13.20 -31.47 10.15
N ALA A 98 13.11 -30.29 10.76
CA ALA A 98 13.70 -30.02 12.08
C ALA A 98 12.93 -30.68 13.26
N GLY A 99 11.88 -31.46 12.99
CA GLY A 99 11.10 -32.17 14.02
C GLY A 99 10.04 -31.30 14.69
N LEU A 100 9.76 -30.08 14.18
CA LEU A 100 8.65 -29.29 14.68
C LEU A 100 7.31 -29.89 14.27
N ASP A 101 6.31 -29.77 15.14
CA ASP A 101 4.97 -30.30 14.88
C ASP A 101 4.24 -29.49 13.79
N VAL A 102 4.62 -29.77 12.55
CA VAL A 102 4.01 -29.15 11.35
C VAL A 102 3.08 -30.14 10.68
N SER A 103 1.79 -29.84 10.69
CA SER A 103 0.77 -30.66 10.07
C SER A 103 0.91 -30.73 8.55
N TRP A 104 0.44 -31.76 7.89
CA TRP A 104 0.34 -31.83 6.44
C TRP A 104 -0.60 -30.77 5.86
N GLY A 105 -1.59 -30.32 6.68
CA GLY A 105 -2.44 -29.17 6.36
C GLY A 105 -1.63 -27.88 6.22
N ALA A 106 -0.71 -27.61 7.15
CA ALA A 106 0.17 -26.43 7.09
C ALA A 106 1.05 -26.41 5.84
N LEU A 107 1.55 -27.58 5.40
CA LEU A 107 2.33 -27.68 4.17
C LEU A 107 1.49 -27.36 2.91
N ARG A 108 0.24 -27.85 2.86
CA ARG A 108 -0.70 -27.47 1.78
C ARG A 108 -1.02 -26.00 1.79
N TRP A 109 -1.17 -25.39 2.96
CA TRP A 109 -1.39 -23.95 3.09
C TRP A 109 -0.17 -23.13 2.64
N ALA A 110 1.03 -23.60 2.99
CA ALA A 110 2.27 -22.97 2.52
C ALA A 110 2.44 -23.06 0.99
N ALA A 111 1.91 -24.12 0.34
CA ALA A 111 1.93 -24.24 -1.12
C ALA A 111 1.00 -23.26 -1.83
N PHE A 112 -0.04 -22.74 -1.15
CA PHE A 112 -1.00 -21.77 -1.69
C PHE A 112 -1.11 -20.51 -0.81
N PRO A 113 0.00 -19.82 -0.54
CA PRO A 113 0.06 -18.76 0.47
C PRO A 113 -0.83 -17.56 0.15
N ALA A 114 -1.04 -17.27 -1.13
CA ALA A 114 -1.91 -16.18 -1.57
C ALA A 114 -3.41 -16.49 -1.34
N SER A 115 -3.81 -17.74 -1.53
CA SER A 115 -5.22 -18.17 -1.36
C SER A 115 -5.61 -18.34 0.09
N THR A 116 -4.66 -18.72 0.94
CA THR A 116 -4.87 -18.95 2.36
C THR A 116 -4.76 -17.68 3.21
N ARG A 117 -4.41 -16.55 2.60
CA ARG A 117 -4.24 -15.26 3.28
C ARG A 117 -3.29 -15.30 4.50
N GLN A 118 -2.34 -16.25 4.54
CA GLN A 118 -1.33 -16.31 5.60
C GLN A 118 -0.58 -14.98 5.75
N LEU A 119 -0.30 -14.35 4.60
CA LEU A 119 0.26 -13.02 4.52
C LEU A 119 -0.76 -12.10 3.83
N TRP A 120 -1.81 -11.74 4.57
CA TRP A 120 -2.99 -11.02 4.10
C TRP A 120 -2.65 -9.80 3.22
N PHE A 121 -1.67 -8.98 3.66
CA PHE A 121 -1.25 -7.79 2.91
C PHE A 121 -0.74 -8.14 1.51
N ILE A 122 0.14 -9.15 1.41
CA ILE A 122 0.73 -9.54 0.12
C ILE A 122 -0.32 -10.19 -0.77
N SER A 123 -1.23 -10.97 -0.21
CA SER A 123 -2.35 -11.59 -0.94
C SER A 123 -3.27 -10.53 -1.55
N ASP A 124 -3.68 -9.53 -0.76
CA ASP A 124 -4.53 -8.45 -1.22
C ASP A 124 -3.81 -7.53 -2.20
N TYR A 125 -2.52 -7.27 -1.99
CA TYR A 125 -1.70 -6.51 -2.93
C TYR A 125 -1.48 -7.25 -4.25
N LEU A 126 -1.34 -8.58 -4.22
CA LEU A 126 -1.27 -9.40 -5.43
C LEU A 126 -2.59 -9.32 -6.21
N LEU A 127 -3.73 -9.40 -5.52
CA LEU A 127 -5.04 -9.22 -6.14
C LEU A 127 -5.16 -7.83 -6.78
N LEU A 128 -4.73 -6.78 -6.09
CA LEU A 128 -4.65 -5.43 -6.65
C LEU A 128 -3.82 -5.41 -7.94
N LEU A 129 -2.60 -5.99 -7.92
CA LEU A 129 -1.72 -6.03 -9.09
C LEU A 129 -2.37 -6.74 -10.29
N LEU A 130 -3.14 -7.80 -10.06
CA LEU A 130 -3.90 -8.48 -11.11
C LEU A 130 -5.03 -7.61 -11.68
N CYS A 131 -5.66 -6.79 -10.83
CA CYS A 131 -6.73 -5.86 -11.24
C CYS A 131 -6.22 -4.60 -11.96
N VAL A 132 -4.95 -4.20 -11.75
CA VAL A 132 -4.36 -2.97 -12.31
C VAL A 132 -4.61 -2.78 -13.82
N PRO A 133 -4.43 -3.78 -14.71
CA PRO A 133 -4.66 -3.58 -16.14
C PRO A 133 -6.11 -3.21 -16.46
N LEU A 134 -7.06 -3.85 -15.76
CA LEU A 134 -8.49 -3.55 -15.89
C LEU A 134 -8.82 -2.16 -15.34
N LEU A 135 -8.31 -1.85 -14.15
CA LEU A 135 -8.49 -0.53 -13.52
C LEU A 135 -7.93 0.59 -14.39
N ASN A 136 -6.71 0.41 -14.94
CA ASN A 136 -6.12 1.41 -15.83
C ASN A 136 -6.90 1.60 -17.13
N ARG A 137 -7.51 0.52 -17.65
CA ARG A 137 -8.39 0.60 -18.81
C ARG A 137 -9.67 1.36 -18.50
N LEU A 138 -10.29 1.05 -17.36
CA LEU A 138 -11.48 1.77 -16.87
C LEU A 138 -11.18 3.26 -16.68
N LEU A 139 -10.11 3.57 -15.96
CA LEU A 139 -9.71 4.93 -15.63
C LEU A 139 -9.45 5.79 -16.88
N ARG A 140 -8.89 5.21 -17.95
CA ARG A 140 -8.66 5.95 -19.21
C ARG A 140 -9.95 6.44 -19.85
N GLY A 141 -11.05 5.71 -19.70
CA GLY A 141 -12.37 6.10 -20.23
C GLY A 141 -13.15 7.07 -19.33
N LEU A 142 -12.72 7.29 -18.08
CA LEU A 142 -13.45 8.13 -17.14
C LEU A 142 -13.12 9.62 -17.31
N SER A 143 -14.18 10.44 -17.34
CA SER A 143 -14.06 11.89 -17.19
C SER A 143 -13.78 12.28 -15.72
N ARG A 144 -13.27 13.49 -15.48
CA ARG A 144 -12.97 13.97 -14.11
C ARG A 144 -14.18 13.91 -13.17
N PRO A 145 -15.39 14.37 -13.55
CA PRO A 145 -16.56 14.28 -12.67
C PRO A 145 -16.98 12.83 -12.42
N ALA A 146 -16.91 11.94 -13.43
CA ALA A 146 -17.24 10.52 -13.26
C ALA A 146 -16.27 9.82 -12.32
N HIS A 147 -14.96 10.09 -12.43
CA HIS A 147 -13.96 9.52 -11.51
C HIS A 147 -14.18 10.00 -10.06
N ARG A 148 -14.49 11.30 -9.87
CA ARG A 148 -14.83 11.84 -8.55
C ARG A 148 -16.12 11.23 -8.00
N GLY A 149 -17.14 11.05 -8.84
CA GLY A 149 -18.38 10.38 -8.46
C GLY A 149 -18.14 8.94 -8.01
N LEU A 150 -17.32 8.20 -8.77
CA LEU A 150 -16.94 6.82 -8.40
C LEU A 150 -16.26 6.77 -7.01
N LEU A 151 -15.31 7.66 -6.76
CA LEU A 151 -14.65 7.74 -5.44
C LEU A 151 -15.63 8.08 -4.32
N ALA A 152 -16.56 9.02 -4.56
CA ALA A 152 -17.57 9.40 -3.55
C ALA A 152 -18.51 8.24 -3.22
N VAL A 153 -18.98 7.51 -4.24
CA VAL A 153 -19.87 6.35 -4.06
C VAL A 153 -19.15 5.23 -3.29
N LEU A 154 -17.91 4.92 -3.65
CA LEU A 154 -17.13 3.88 -2.97
C LEU A 154 -16.70 4.30 -1.56
N ALA A 155 -16.55 5.58 -1.26
CA ALA A 155 -16.21 6.06 0.07
C ALA A 155 -17.32 5.74 1.09
N VAL A 156 -18.58 5.69 0.68
CA VAL A 156 -19.69 5.42 1.60
C VAL A 156 -19.56 4.04 2.25
N PRO A 157 -19.51 2.91 1.52
CA PRO A 157 -19.41 1.59 2.13
C PRO A 157 -18.02 1.31 2.72
N LEU A 158 -16.94 1.90 2.18
CA LEU A 158 -15.57 1.56 2.57
C LEU A 158 -15.01 2.43 3.70
N ILE A 159 -15.49 3.66 3.85
CA ILE A 159 -14.98 4.60 4.84
C ILE A 159 -16.10 5.04 5.78
N VAL A 160 -17.19 5.60 5.25
CA VAL A 160 -18.24 6.22 6.08
C VAL A 160 -18.94 5.17 6.93
N TYR A 161 -19.39 4.08 6.32
CA TYR A 161 -20.10 3.03 7.03
C TYR A 161 -19.28 2.36 8.14
N PRO A 162 -18.05 1.87 7.91
CA PRO A 162 -17.22 1.29 8.97
C PRO A 162 -16.87 2.30 10.08
N THR A 163 -16.71 3.58 9.73
CA THR A 163 -16.39 4.62 10.71
C THR A 163 -17.57 4.91 11.66
N LEU A 164 -18.81 4.83 11.16
CA LEU A 164 -20.00 5.15 11.94
C LEU A 164 -20.56 3.93 12.69
N PHE A 165 -20.47 2.74 12.10
CA PHE A 165 -21.13 1.52 12.59
C PHE A 165 -20.17 0.41 13.03
N GLY A 166 -18.86 0.63 12.97
CA GLY A 166 -17.83 -0.36 13.29
C GLY A 166 -17.60 -1.39 12.20
N GLU A 167 -16.66 -2.30 12.46
CA GLU A 167 -16.13 -3.25 11.45
C GLU A 167 -17.11 -4.38 11.04
N ASN A 168 -18.31 -4.43 11.58
CA ASN A 168 -19.29 -5.49 11.29
C ASN A 168 -20.01 -5.32 9.94
N GLY A 169 -19.52 -4.43 9.07
CA GLY A 169 -20.06 -4.23 7.74
C GLY A 169 -19.55 -5.27 6.72
N ALA A 170 -20.40 -5.65 5.80
CA ALA A 170 -20.13 -6.64 4.74
C ALA A 170 -18.94 -6.31 3.80
N VAL A 171 -18.28 -5.15 3.96
CA VAL A 171 -17.24 -4.63 3.06
C VAL A 171 -15.96 -4.25 3.83
N SER A 172 -15.72 -4.86 4.98
CA SER A 172 -14.50 -4.60 5.77
C SER A 172 -13.23 -5.30 5.22
N ASP A 173 -13.29 -5.88 4.03
CA ASP A 173 -12.14 -6.56 3.45
C ASP A 173 -11.08 -5.57 2.94
N THR A 174 -9.84 -5.78 3.37
CA THR A 174 -8.68 -4.96 3.04
C THR A 174 -8.41 -4.86 1.53
N ALA A 175 -8.76 -5.88 0.76
CA ALA A 175 -8.62 -5.90 -0.69
C ALA A 175 -9.43 -4.77 -1.37
N TRP A 176 -10.67 -4.52 -0.91
CA TRP A 176 -11.49 -3.42 -1.41
C TRP A 176 -10.92 -2.06 -1.07
N MET A 177 -10.33 -1.94 0.13
CA MET A 177 -9.66 -0.72 0.54
C MET A 177 -8.44 -0.43 -0.35
N PHE A 178 -7.64 -1.44 -0.71
CA PHE A 178 -6.52 -1.29 -1.64
C PHE A 178 -6.96 -0.87 -3.04
N LEU A 179 -8.08 -1.41 -3.53
CA LEU A 179 -8.66 -0.97 -4.79
C LEU A 179 -9.09 0.50 -4.73
N TYR A 180 -9.74 0.91 -3.64
CA TYR A 180 -10.14 2.29 -3.43
C TYR A 180 -8.93 3.24 -3.35
N GLU A 181 -7.90 2.88 -2.58
CA GLU A 181 -6.65 3.65 -2.47
C GLU A 181 -5.95 3.80 -3.83
N TYR A 182 -5.98 2.74 -4.64
CA TYR A 182 -5.47 2.80 -6.01
C TYR A 182 -6.25 3.79 -6.89
N LEU A 183 -7.57 3.76 -6.84
CA LEU A 183 -8.42 4.71 -7.56
C LEU A 183 -8.18 6.15 -7.08
N LEU A 184 -8.03 6.34 -5.78
CA LEU A 184 -7.77 7.64 -5.16
C LEU A 184 -6.44 8.22 -5.63
N ILE A 185 -5.36 7.44 -5.57
CA ILE A 185 -4.04 7.93 -5.98
C ILE A 185 -3.96 8.17 -7.48
N ALA A 186 -4.62 7.34 -8.29
CA ALA A 186 -4.74 7.54 -9.72
C ALA A 186 -5.52 8.83 -10.06
N TYR A 187 -6.56 9.17 -9.28
CA TYR A 187 -7.28 10.44 -9.41
C TYR A 187 -6.37 11.62 -9.10
N LEU A 188 -5.64 11.59 -8.00
CA LEU A 188 -4.74 12.67 -7.59
C LEU A 188 -3.62 12.89 -8.63
N ARG A 189 -3.11 11.82 -9.21
CA ARG A 189 -2.04 11.89 -10.21
C ARG A 189 -2.53 12.39 -11.57
N ARG A 190 -3.72 11.95 -11.99
CA ARG A 190 -4.28 12.33 -13.30
C ARG A 190 -4.79 13.75 -13.33
N TRP A 191 -5.23 14.29 -12.19
CA TRP A 191 -5.86 15.60 -12.07
C TRP A 191 -5.11 16.47 -11.04
N PRO A 192 -3.89 16.96 -11.37
CA PRO A 192 -3.04 17.68 -10.42
C PRO A 192 -3.61 19.03 -9.95
N ASP A 193 -4.53 19.64 -10.72
CA ASP A 193 -5.20 20.91 -10.36
C ASP A 193 -6.30 20.77 -9.29
N ASN A 194 -6.16 19.78 -8.46
CA ASN A 194 -7.09 19.44 -7.41
C ASN A 194 -6.83 20.33 -6.18
N ARG A 195 -7.89 20.83 -5.52
CA ARG A 195 -7.74 21.61 -4.26
C ARG A 195 -6.90 20.89 -3.22
N LEU A 196 -6.97 19.55 -3.19
CA LEU A 196 -6.19 18.70 -2.31
C LEU A 196 -4.71 18.69 -2.67
N ALA A 197 -4.37 18.64 -3.96
CA ALA A 197 -2.99 18.76 -4.44
C ALA A 197 -2.42 20.14 -4.12
N HIS A 198 -3.20 21.21 -4.29
CA HIS A 198 -2.83 22.57 -3.88
C HIS A 198 -2.61 22.69 -2.37
N LEU A 199 -3.46 22.09 -1.53
CA LEU A 199 -3.30 22.09 -0.08
C LEU A 199 -2.03 21.34 0.35
N LEU A 200 -1.72 20.21 -0.28
CA LEU A 200 -0.51 19.45 -0.03
C LEU A 200 0.75 20.19 -0.49
N GLN A 201 0.70 20.85 -1.65
CA GLN A 201 1.79 21.68 -2.15
C GLN A 201 2.02 22.94 -1.30
N HIS A 202 0.97 23.62 -0.85
CA HIS A 202 1.07 24.78 0.04
C HIS A 202 1.62 24.43 1.42
N ARG A 203 1.32 23.25 1.95
CA ARG A 203 1.91 22.78 3.21
C ARG A 203 3.37 22.37 3.04
N ALA A 204 3.74 21.73 1.94
CA ALA A 204 5.13 21.44 1.63
C ALA A 204 5.97 22.72 1.48
N ALA A 205 5.47 23.71 0.72
CA ALA A 205 6.14 25.00 0.56
C ALA A 205 6.28 25.80 1.87
N ARG A 206 5.36 25.62 2.83
CA ARG A 206 5.44 26.28 4.14
C ARG A 206 6.43 25.61 5.09
N SER A 207 6.67 24.29 4.92
CA SER A 207 7.71 23.60 5.68
C SER A 207 9.12 23.90 5.15
N ASP A 208 9.25 24.27 3.87
CA ASP A 208 10.52 24.59 3.23
C ASP A 208 11.02 26.02 3.50
N SER A 209 10.19 26.89 4.09
CA SER A 209 10.63 28.24 4.49
C SER A 209 11.59 28.25 5.69
N GLY A 210 11.87 27.08 6.28
CA GLY A 210 12.86 26.91 7.34
C GLY A 210 14.14 26.16 6.92
N TRP A 211 14.16 25.46 5.76
CA TRP A 211 15.32 24.72 5.27
C TRP A 211 15.40 24.81 3.74
N GLY A 212 16.17 25.76 3.28
CA GLY A 212 16.89 25.79 1.99
C GLY A 212 16.06 25.56 0.71
N CYS A 213 15.49 26.63 0.20
CA CYS A 213 15.04 26.90 -1.14
C CYS A 213 15.93 26.30 -2.25
N ARG A 214 15.62 25.10 -2.80
CA ARG A 214 16.12 24.67 -4.14
C ARG A 214 15.34 23.51 -4.79
N PHE A 215 14.22 23.06 -4.26
CA PHE A 215 13.53 21.86 -4.81
C PHE A 215 12.30 22.18 -5.67
N SER A 216 11.71 23.38 -5.56
CA SER A 216 10.41 23.69 -6.17
C SER A 216 10.48 24.04 -7.67
N THR A 217 11.59 24.58 -8.16
CA THR A 217 11.67 25.09 -9.56
C THR A 217 11.98 24.01 -10.60
N ARG A 218 12.50 22.85 -10.21
CA ARG A 218 12.79 21.75 -11.16
C ARG A 218 11.62 20.78 -11.38
N PHE A 219 10.64 20.76 -10.49
CA PHE A 219 9.47 19.89 -10.64
C PHE A 219 8.42 20.47 -11.59
N CYS A 220 8.31 21.80 -11.65
CA CYS A 220 7.38 22.49 -12.54
C CYS A 220 7.85 22.49 -14.00
N ALA A 221 9.17 22.50 -14.23
CA ALA A 221 9.76 22.52 -15.59
C ALA A 221 9.71 21.16 -16.32
N LEU A 222 9.47 20.05 -15.62
CA LEU A 222 9.36 18.71 -16.22
C LEU A 222 7.93 18.38 -16.67
N CYS A 223 6.92 19.11 -16.20
CA CYS A 223 5.51 18.91 -16.59
C CYS A 223 5.07 19.81 -17.77
N SER A 224 5.89 20.76 -18.23
CA SER A 224 5.51 21.77 -19.26
C SER A 224 6.17 21.56 -20.62
N ARG A 225 6.69 20.38 -20.97
CA ARG A 225 7.11 20.12 -22.35
C ARG A 225 5.97 19.51 -23.15
N PRO A 226 5.43 20.21 -24.17
CA PRO A 226 4.53 19.60 -25.13
C PRO A 226 5.30 18.55 -25.94
N ALA A 227 4.64 17.43 -26.20
CA ALA A 227 5.12 16.42 -27.12
C ALA A 227 5.18 17.03 -28.53
N ALA A 228 6.36 17.05 -29.12
CA ALA A 228 6.58 17.16 -30.55
C ALA A 228 6.92 15.74 -31.09
#